data_d5fb7d656641e99b534abd7ab3a33ad3
#
_entry.id   d5fb7d656641e99b534abd7ab3a33ad3
#
_cell.length_a   1.000
_cell.length_b   1.000
_cell.length_c   1.000
_cell.angle_alpha   90.00
_cell.angle_beta   90.00
_cell.angle_gamma   90.00
#
_symmetry.space_group_name_H-M   'P 1'
#
loop_
_entity.id
_entity.type
_entity.pdbx_description
1 polymer ?
#
loop_
_entity_poly.entity_id
_entity_poly.type
_entity_poly.pdbx_seq_one_letter_code
_entity_poly.pdbx_strand_id
1 'polypeptide(L)'
;DDLLAVWASHGELLLFGAYTTEFWAPSTGSAAFARVGGAGAGWGVKAVDSIKNVNEGTIFLGQNFLGEVKVVMMRGYTPQPISTPAIETSIQNDVADTAGATALAFQANGHSFYVLSFNEKSYCYDLTTGLWSEFSSGTEGGRWIAQYGTTLGNGFIVTDYSVNKVYWLDTDAYADGDETIVREVITRHVFSDYDRSSVYKLGVDFETGVGLVSGQGSDPQVMLQVSRDNGRTWGNELWRSLGEIGDYAKRVWWTRLGRSRDWLFRLRMSDPVRMVIAGGSLKVGP
;
A
#
# COMPACT_ATOMS: atom_id res chain seq x y z
N ASP A 1 0.41 32.88 -1.58
CA ASP A 1 0.17 31.53 -2.08
C ASP A 1 -1.31 31.41 -2.47
N ASP A 2 -1.61 30.92 -3.66
CA ASP A 2 -2.99 30.83 -4.14
C ASP A 2 -3.74 29.74 -3.40
N LEU A 3 -4.98 29.99 -3.00
CA LEU A 3 -5.85 29.02 -2.35
C LEU A 3 -6.31 27.97 -3.36
N LEU A 4 -5.96 26.70 -3.10
CA LEU A 4 -6.32 25.56 -3.94
C LEU A 4 -7.50 24.76 -3.38
N ALA A 5 -7.57 24.58 -2.05
CA ALA A 5 -8.63 23.82 -1.40
C ALA A 5 -8.95 24.36 -0.01
N VAL A 6 -10.23 24.21 0.38
CA VAL A 6 -10.70 24.40 1.75
C VAL A 6 -11.22 23.06 2.27
N TRP A 7 -10.71 22.63 3.42
CA TRP A 7 -11.02 21.34 3.98
C TRP A 7 -11.41 21.46 5.46
N ALA A 8 -12.48 20.81 5.86
CA ALA A 8 -12.91 20.79 7.26
C ALA A 8 -12.29 19.59 7.98
N SER A 9 -11.63 19.83 9.10
CA SER A 9 -11.02 18.79 9.92
C SER A 9 -11.10 19.19 11.41
N HIS A 10 -11.62 18.32 12.25
CA HIS A 10 -11.70 18.49 13.72
C HIS A 10 -12.33 19.81 14.19
N GLY A 11 -13.31 20.33 13.43
CA GLY A 11 -14.02 21.57 13.76
C GLY A 11 -13.31 22.85 13.31
N GLU A 12 -12.21 22.73 12.61
CA GLU A 12 -11.44 23.82 12.00
C GLU A 12 -11.44 23.71 10.49
N LEU A 13 -11.07 24.80 9.81
CA LEU A 13 -10.83 24.82 8.38
C LEU A 13 -9.33 24.85 8.10
N LEU A 14 -8.88 23.97 7.24
CA LEU A 14 -7.57 23.94 6.63
C LEU A 14 -7.68 24.60 5.25
N LEU A 15 -6.99 25.71 5.06
CA LEU A 15 -6.91 26.40 3.78
C LEU A 15 -5.59 26.02 3.13
N PHE A 16 -5.67 25.16 2.13
CA PHE A 16 -4.50 24.68 1.40
C PHE A 16 -4.16 25.59 0.25
N GLY A 17 -2.97 26.19 0.29
CA GLY A 17 -2.33 26.79 -0.86
C GLY A 17 -1.45 25.79 -1.61
N ALA A 18 -0.73 26.27 -2.62
CA ALA A 18 0.19 25.42 -3.38
C ALA A 18 1.41 24.97 -2.54
N TYR A 19 1.85 25.78 -1.58
CA TYR A 19 3.07 25.51 -0.78
C TYR A 19 2.87 25.64 0.72
N THR A 20 1.74 26.20 1.16
CA THR A 20 1.45 26.43 2.58
C THR A 20 0.04 26.00 2.93
N THR A 21 -0.19 25.74 4.21
CA THR A 21 -1.54 25.52 4.76
C THR A 21 -1.78 26.45 5.93
N GLU A 22 -2.91 27.15 5.92
CA GLU A 22 -3.39 27.96 7.03
C GLU A 22 -4.52 27.26 7.78
N PHE A 23 -4.62 27.56 9.08
CA PHE A 23 -5.64 27.02 9.97
C PHE A 23 -6.58 28.13 10.44
N TRP A 24 -7.89 27.88 10.31
CA TRP A 24 -8.93 28.81 10.69
C TRP A 24 -9.93 28.16 11.61
N ALA A 25 -10.11 28.73 12.79
CA ALA A 25 -11.04 28.23 13.81
C ALA A 25 -12.34 29.06 13.82
N PRO A 26 -13.47 28.48 14.28
CA PRO A 26 -14.70 29.22 14.54
C PRO A 26 -14.45 30.44 15.44
N SER A 27 -15.03 31.56 15.11
CA SER A 27 -14.86 32.84 15.83
C SER A 27 -16.18 33.35 16.36
N THR A 28 -16.15 33.96 17.53
CA THR A 28 -17.31 34.71 18.10
C THR A 28 -17.37 36.16 17.66
N GLY A 29 -16.43 36.59 16.79
CA GLY A 29 -16.35 37.96 16.26
C GLY A 29 -17.35 38.20 15.12
N SER A 30 -17.10 39.25 14.32
CA SER A 30 -17.93 39.60 13.15
C SER A 30 -17.78 38.62 11.98
N ALA A 31 -16.66 37.88 11.91
CA ALA A 31 -16.42 36.82 10.94
C ALA A 31 -16.67 35.45 11.59
N ALA A 32 -17.27 34.53 10.84
CA ALA A 32 -17.56 33.17 11.32
C ALA A 32 -16.32 32.36 11.66
N PHE A 33 -15.21 32.63 10.98
CA PHE A 33 -13.92 31.99 11.19
C PHE A 33 -12.83 33.04 11.31
N ALA A 34 -11.80 32.76 12.09
CA ALA A 34 -10.59 33.57 12.22
C ALA A 34 -9.35 32.69 12.09
N ARG A 35 -8.29 33.25 11.53
CA ARG A 35 -7.01 32.56 11.40
C ARG A 35 -6.44 32.25 12.78
N VAL A 36 -5.96 31.04 12.98
CA VAL A 36 -5.27 30.64 14.19
C VAL A 36 -3.88 31.28 14.19
N GLY A 37 -3.65 32.21 15.15
CA GLY A 37 -2.38 32.94 15.24
C GLY A 37 -1.21 32.03 15.56
N GLY A 38 -0.14 32.14 14.78
CA GLY A 38 1.06 31.32 14.96
C GLY A 38 0.95 29.89 14.41
N ALA A 39 -0.21 29.47 13.91
CA ALA A 39 -0.39 28.20 13.22
C ALA A 39 -0.27 28.40 11.72
N GLY A 40 0.60 27.63 11.09
CA GLY A 40 0.81 27.60 9.65
C GLY A 40 1.82 26.53 9.31
N ALA A 41 1.57 25.82 8.22
CA ALA A 41 2.44 24.75 7.77
C ALA A 41 3.11 25.12 6.43
N GLY A 42 4.40 24.86 6.30
CA GLY A 42 5.18 25.04 5.07
C GLY A 42 5.00 23.90 4.06
N TRP A 43 3.81 23.28 4.06
CA TRP A 43 3.36 22.26 3.13
C TRP A 43 2.00 22.67 2.58
N GLY A 44 1.90 22.84 1.28
CA GLY A 44 0.64 23.02 0.56
C GLY A 44 0.21 21.71 -0.12
N VAL A 45 -0.90 21.75 -0.83
CA VAL A 45 -1.44 20.56 -1.51
C VAL A 45 -0.94 20.48 -2.96
N LYS A 46 -0.47 19.30 -3.38
CA LYS A 46 -0.11 19.00 -4.77
C LYS A 46 -1.30 18.50 -5.57
N ALA A 47 -2.12 17.64 -4.96
CA ALA A 47 -3.33 17.05 -5.55
C ALA A 47 -4.51 17.24 -4.58
N VAL A 48 -5.52 18.00 -4.97
CA VAL A 48 -6.67 18.31 -4.12
C VAL A 48 -7.47 17.05 -3.76
N ASP A 49 -7.67 16.16 -4.71
CA ASP A 49 -8.42 14.91 -4.51
C ASP A 49 -7.70 13.89 -3.62
N SER A 50 -6.43 14.16 -3.27
CA SER A 50 -5.67 13.34 -2.32
C SER A 50 -5.99 13.65 -0.85
N ILE A 51 -6.69 14.76 -0.55
CA ILE A 51 -6.99 15.15 0.83
C ILE A 51 -8.03 14.20 1.43
N LYS A 52 -7.69 13.56 2.55
CA LYS A 52 -8.61 12.71 3.32
C LYS A 52 -8.40 12.91 4.82
N ASN A 53 -9.53 12.95 5.53
CA ASN A 53 -9.51 12.89 6.99
C ASN A 53 -9.38 11.43 7.45
N VAL A 54 -8.53 11.23 8.42
CA VAL A 54 -8.37 10.00 9.18
C VAL A 54 -8.48 10.31 10.67
N ASN A 55 -8.60 9.29 11.52
CA ASN A 55 -8.75 9.53 12.97
C ASN A 55 -7.62 10.37 13.58
N GLU A 56 -6.43 10.28 13.02
CA GLU A 56 -5.21 10.90 13.55
C GLU A 56 -4.92 12.30 12.96
N GLY A 57 -5.68 12.71 11.94
CA GLY A 57 -5.48 14.00 11.26
C GLY A 57 -5.95 14.00 9.82
N THR A 58 -5.33 14.84 9.01
CA THR A 58 -5.61 14.96 7.57
C THR A 58 -4.39 14.53 6.76
N ILE A 59 -4.57 13.60 5.84
CA ILE A 59 -3.49 13.14 4.94
C ILE A 59 -3.72 13.70 3.54
N PHE A 60 -2.64 14.08 2.87
CA PHE A 60 -2.67 14.60 1.50
C PHE A 60 -1.32 14.45 0.81
N LEU A 61 -1.31 14.46 -0.51
CA LEU A 61 -0.09 14.62 -1.29
C LEU A 61 0.31 16.09 -1.26
N GLY A 62 1.36 16.40 -0.53
CA GLY A 62 1.83 17.75 -0.30
C GLY A 62 3.03 18.13 -1.14
N GLN A 63 3.22 19.44 -1.33
CA GLN A 63 4.46 20.00 -1.83
C GLN A 63 4.88 21.21 -0.99
N ASN A 64 6.17 21.52 -1.01
CA ASN A 64 6.74 22.65 -0.31
C ASN A 64 7.47 23.60 -1.29
N PHE A 65 7.95 24.75 -0.80
CA PHE A 65 8.70 25.71 -1.61
C PHE A 65 10.04 25.20 -2.17
N LEU A 66 10.55 24.10 -1.64
CA LEU A 66 11.77 23.44 -2.13
C LEU A 66 11.51 22.52 -3.32
N GLY A 67 10.24 22.34 -3.71
CA GLY A 67 9.85 21.43 -4.77
C GLY A 67 9.76 19.97 -4.36
N GLU A 68 9.85 19.66 -3.07
CA GLU A 68 9.63 18.30 -2.58
C GLU A 68 8.15 17.94 -2.65
N VAL A 69 7.85 16.75 -3.16
CA VAL A 69 6.51 16.16 -3.18
C VAL A 69 6.51 14.94 -2.27
N LYS A 70 5.70 14.97 -1.21
CA LYS A 70 5.63 13.93 -0.19
C LYS A 70 4.20 13.68 0.25
N VAL A 71 3.91 12.48 0.75
CA VAL A 71 2.66 12.26 1.46
C VAL A 71 2.82 12.79 2.88
N VAL A 72 1.96 13.74 3.24
CA VAL A 72 2.03 14.47 4.51
C VAL A 72 0.77 14.18 5.32
N MET A 73 0.96 13.89 6.60
CA MET A 73 -0.10 13.84 7.59
C MET A 73 -0.04 15.11 8.45
N MET A 74 -1.15 15.82 8.51
CA MET A 74 -1.31 16.97 9.40
C MET A 74 -1.88 16.47 10.74
N ARG A 75 -1.06 16.52 11.78
CA ARG A 75 -1.48 16.20 13.16
C ARG A 75 -1.62 17.50 13.94
N GLY A 76 -2.87 17.93 14.15
CA GLY A 76 -3.12 19.31 14.59
C GLY A 76 -2.51 20.29 13.58
N TYR A 77 -1.63 21.17 14.06
CA TYR A 77 -0.97 22.19 13.22
C TYR A 77 0.42 21.78 12.71
N THR A 78 0.82 20.53 12.96
CA THR A 78 2.17 20.06 12.62
C THR A 78 2.12 19.13 11.41
N PRO A 79 2.75 19.50 10.28
CA PRO A 79 2.89 18.62 9.13
C PRO A 79 3.98 17.57 9.40
N GLN A 80 3.65 16.32 9.18
CA GLN A 80 4.55 15.19 9.30
C GLN A 80 4.59 14.42 7.97
N PRO A 81 5.69 14.43 7.21
CA PRO A 81 5.88 13.53 6.10
C PRO A 81 5.82 12.07 6.58
N ILE A 82 4.99 11.26 5.93
CA ILE A 82 4.81 9.84 6.23
C ILE A 82 5.30 8.93 5.10
N SER A 83 5.56 9.50 3.91
CA SER A 83 6.19 8.76 2.80
C SER A 83 7.62 8.36 3.14
N THR A 84 8.01 7.16 2.70
CA THR A 84 9.39 6.69 2.80
C THR A 84 10.19 7.12 1.58
N PRO A 85 11.55 7.20 1.66
CA PRO A 85 12.36 7.53 0.50
C PRO A 85 12.11 6.60 -0.71
N ALA A 86 11.76 5.34 -0.48
CA ALA A 86 11.42 4.41 -1.55
C ALA A 86 10.12 4.82 -2.28
N ILE A 87 9.07 5.19 -1.53
CA ILE A 87 7.81 5.69 -2.10
C ILE A 87 8.02 7.02 -2.82
N GLU A 88 8.78 7.95 -2.22
CA GLU A 88 9.08 9.25 -2.83
C GLU A 88 9.83 9.09 -4.17
N THR A 89 10.83 8.21 -4.20
CA THR A 89 11.56 7.89 -5.43
C THR A 89 10.68 7.23 -6.48
N SER A 90 9.81 6.31 -6.07
CA SER A 90 8.87 5.66 -7.00
C SER A 90 7.84 6.67 -7.55
N ILE A 91 7.29 7.56 -6.73
CA ILE A 91 6.41 8.64 -7.20
C ILE A 91 7.15 9.53 -8.20
N GLN A 92 8.39 9.90 -7.91
CA GLN A 92 9.17 10.78 -8.80
C GLN A 92 9.52 10.13 -10.14
N ASN A 93 9.82 8.83 -10.15
CA ASN A 93 10.31 8.15 -11.35
C ASN A 93 9.20 7.50 -12.19
N ASP A 94 8.15 7.00 -11.53
CA ASP A 94 7.16 6.12 -12.14
C ASP A 94 5.81 6.83 -12.41
N VAL A 95 5.62 8.04 -11.87
CA VAL A 95 4.38 8.80 -11.99
C VAL A 95 4.58 10.02 -12.87
N ALA A 96 3.83 10.08 -13.98
CA ALA A 96 3.93 11.18 -14.94
C ALA A 96 3.21 12.45 -14.44
N ASP A 97 2.04 12.29 -13.80
CA ASP A 97 1.24 13.39 -13.27
C ASP A 97 0.89 13.18 -11.79
N THR A 98 1.55 13.95 -10.92
CA THR A 98 1.27 13.93 -9.49
C THR A 98 0.08 14.80 -9.08
N ALA A 99 -0.33 15.78 -9.92
CA ALA A 99 -1.45 16.67 -9.59
C ALA A 99 -2.82 15.99 -9.76
N GLY A 100 -2.91 14.99 -10.65
CA GLY A 100 -4.10 14.17 -10.86
C GLY A 100 -4.30 13.04 -9.85
N ALA A 101 -3.51 12.98 -8.79
CA ALA A 101 -3.64 11.93 -7.79
C ALA A 101 -4.97 12.01 -7.04
N THR A 102 -5.58 10.85 -6.82
CA THR A 102 -6.80 10.68 -6.01
C THR A 102 -6.51 9.84 -4.78
N ALA A 103 -7.31 9.97 -3.72
CA ALA A 103 -7.14 9.11 -2.57
C ALA A 103 -8.46 8.56 -2.01
N LEU A 104 -8.31 7.45 -1.29
CA LEU A 104 -9.34 6.81 -0.47
C LEU A 104 -8.86 6.69 0.97
N ALA A 105 -9.77 6.81 1.93
CA ALA A 105 -9.52 6.43 3.31
C ALA A 105 -10.66 5.55 3.79
N PHE A 106 -10.32 4.39 4.34
CA PHE A 106 -11.30 3.43 4.85
C PHE A 106 -10.74 2.64 6.04
N GLN A 107 -11.63 1.97 6.75
CA GLN A 107 -11.28 1.08 7.86
C GLN A 107 -11.73 -0.34 7.54
N ALA A 108 -10.88 -1.31 7.80
CA ALA A 108 -11.18 -2.72 7.62
C ALA A 108 -10.36 -3.58 8.60
N ASN A 109 -10.98 -4.59 9.20
CA ASN A 109 -10.32 -5.55 10.11
C ASN A 109 -9.49 -4.90 11.25
N GLY A 110 -9.95 -3.74 11.76
CA GLY A 110 -9.25 -3.00 12.83
C GLY A 110 -8.08 -2.16 12.36
N HIS A 111 -7.83 -2.08 11.07
CA HIS A 111 -6.83 -1.21 10.45
C HIS A 111 -7.47 0.00 9.79
N SER A 112 -6.73 1.10 9.74
CA SER A 112 -7.08 2.31 8.99
C SER A 112 -6.15 2.47 7.82
N PHE A 113 -6.71 2.60 6.63
CA PHE A 113 -5.96 2.68 5.38
C PHE A 113 -6.15 4.02 4.70
N TYR A 114 -5.06 4.54 4.15
CA TYR A 114 -5.06 5.63 3.20
C TYR A 114 -4.43 5.13 1.89
N VAL A 115 -5.21 5.14 0.81
CA VAL A 115 -4.74 4.70 -0.51
C VAL A 115 -4.63 5.90 -1.42
N LEU A 116 -3.43 6.14 -1.94
CA LEU A 116 -3.12 7.20 -2.90
C LEU A 116 -2.93 6.57 -4.27
N SER A 117 -3.76 6.96 -5.22
CA SER A 117 -3.76 6.41 -6.58
C SER A 117 -3.37 7.47 -7.60
N PHE A 118 -2.40 7.13 -8.43
CA PHE A 118 -1.99 7.84 -9.63
C PHE A 118 -2.52 7.08 -10.87
N ASN A 119 -2.23 7.55 -12.06
CA ASN A 119 -2.64 6.84 -13.27
C ASN A 119 -1.89 5.51 -13.46
N GLU A 120 -0.66 5.44 -12.98
CA GLU A 120 0.24 4.31 -13.19
C GLU A 120 0.24 3.34 -12.00
N LYS A 121 0.11 3.85 -10.77
CA LYS A 121 0.30 3.09 -9.53
C LYS A 121 -0.63 3.54 -8.42
N SER A 122 -0.86 2.65 -7.46
CA SER A 122 -1.54 2.98 -6.20
C SER A 122 -0.72 2.52 -5.00
N TYR A 123 -0.58 3.40 -4.01
CA TYR A 123 0.15 3.14 -2.77
C TYR A 123 -0.82 3.17 -1.60
N CYS A 124 -0.72 2.17 -0.74
CA CYS A 124 -1.52 2.05 0.47
C CYS A 124 -0.66 2.26 1.70
N TYR A 125 -1.06 3.19 2.54
CA TYR A 125 -0.50 3.38 3.87
C TYR A 125 -1.45 2.82 4.93
N ASP A 126 -0.99 1.84 5.67
CA ASP A 126 -1.69 1.34 6.85
C ASP A 126 -1.28 2.18 8.06
N LEU A 127 -2.19 3.01 8.55
CA LEU A 127 -1.94 3.88 9.70
C LEU A 127 -1.67 3.09 10.99
N THR A 128 -2.28 1.91 11.12
CA THR A 128 -2.16 1.07 12.31
C THR A 128 -0.76 0.47 12.46
N THR A 129 -0.16 0.05 11.36
CA THR A 129 1.18 -0.56 11.35
C THR A 129 2.29 0.41 10.95
N GLY A 130 1.95 1.53 10.31
CA GLY A 130 2.91 2.48 9.74
C GLY A 130 3.61 1.96 8.48
N LEU A 131 3.08 0.94 7.84
CA LEU A 131 3.68 0.31 6.67
C LEU A 131 3.05 0.78 5.36
N TRP A 132 3.88 0.86 4.34
CA TRP A 132 3.49 1.11 2.96
C TRP A 132 3.44 -0.18 2.16
N SER A 133 2.44 -0.30 1.30
CA SER A 133 2.31 -1.37 0.30
C SER A 133 1.81 -0.79 -1.03
N GLU A 134 1.97 -1.53 -2.11
CA GLU A 134 1.36 -1.20 -3.39
C GLU A 134 0.04 -1.96 -3.52
N PHE A 135 -1.00 -1.29 -4.02
CA PHE A 135 -2.26 -1.88 -4.41
C PHE A 135 -2.35 -1.89 -5.93
N SER A 136 -2.68 -3.03 -6.50
CA SER A 136 -2.84 -3.19 -7.95
C SER A 136 -3.97 -4.15 -8.27
N SER A 137 -4.61 -3.95 -9.41
CA SER A 137 -5.60 -4.88 -9.97
C SER A 137 -5.01 -5.63 -11.15
N GLY A 138 -5.47 -6.87 -11.36
CA GLY A 138 -5.00 -7.72 -12.44
C GLY A 138 -3.63 -8.35 -12.20
N THR A 139 -3.12 -9.04 -13.21
CA THR A 139 -1.88 -9.82 -13.15
C THR A 139 -0.62 -9.02 -13.51
N GLU A 140 -0.77 -7.93 -14.24
CA GLU A 140 0.34 -7.12 -14.77
C GLU A 140 0.82 -6.06 -13.76
N GLY A 141 0.10 -5.87 -12.66
CA GLY A 141 0.35 -4.79 -11.71
C GLY A 141 -0.22 -3.45 -12.21
N GLY A 142 0.27 -2.33 -11.65
CA GLY A 142 -0.16 -1.00 -12.03
C GLY A 142 -1.13 -0.37 -11.02
N ARG A 143 -2.09 0.42 -11.48
CA ARG A 143 -3.05 1.09 -10.63
C ARG A 143 -4.10 0.13 -10.08
N TRP A 144 -4.51 0.34 -8.82
CA TRP A 144 -5.70 -0.30 -8.26
C TRP A 144 -6.97 0.27 -8.90
N ILE A 145 -7.99 -0.59 -9.08
CA ILE A 145 -9.25 -0.26 -9.74
C ILE A 145 -10.04 0.85 -9.03
N ALA A 146 -9.94 0.95 -7.70
CA ALA A 146 -10.73 1.91 -6.93
C ALA A 146 -10.21 3.35 -7.08
N GLN A 147 -11.12 4.29 -7.33
CA GLN A 147 -10.82 5.71 -7.47
C GLN A 147 -11.40 6.55 -6.33
N TYR A 148 -12.71 6.48 -6.15
CA TYR A 148 -13.43 7.18 -5.08
C TYR A 148 -14.22 6.18 -4.26
N GLY A 149 -14.51 6.50 -3.03
CA GLY A 149 -15.31 5.65 -2.17
C GLY A 149 -15.93 6.38 -1.00
N THR A 150 -16.96 5.76 -0.44
CA THR A 150 -17.66 6.27 0.72
C THR A 150 -18.29 5.14 1.52
N THR A 151 -18.58 5.40 2.78
CA THR A 151 -19.33 4.47 3.63
C THR A 151 -20.78 4.44 3.21
N LEU A 152 -21.34 3.25 3.04
CA LEU A 152 -22.75 3.02 2.79
C LEU A 152 -23.27 1.93 3.75
N GLY A 153 -24.14 2.31 4.66
CA GLY A 153 -24.58 1.40 5.72
C GLY A 153 -23.40 0.93 6.58
N ASN A 154 -23.20 -0.38 6.68
CA ASN A 154 -22.11 -0.99 7.44
C ASN A 154 -20.88 -1.36 6.58
N GLY A 155 -20.88 -0.99 5.29
CA GLY A 155 -19.78 -1.31 4.37
C GLY A 155 -19.19 -0.08 3.71
N PHE A 156 -18.19 -0.31 2.90
CA PHE A 156 -17.53 0.71 2.11
C PHE A 156 -17.68 0.38 0.63
N ILE A 157 -18.11 1.36 -0.16
CA ILE A 157 -18.24 1.22 -1.61
C ILE A 157 -17.17 2.03 -2.32
N VAL A 158 -16.71 1.52 -3.45
CA VAL A 158 -15.70 2.18 -4.29
C VAL A 158 -16.17 2.24 -5.73
N THR A 159 -15.75 3.28 -6.45
CA THR A 159 -15.99 3.42 -7.88
C THR A 159 -14.77 2.94 -8.65
N ASP A 160 -15.00 2.36 -9.80
CA ASP A 160 -13.95 2.01 -10.76
C ASP A 160 -13.48 3.25 -11.52
N TYR A 161 -12.15 3.38 -11.75
CA TYR A 161 -11.58 4.50 -12.49
C TYR A 161 -11.74 4.36 -14.01
N SER A 162 -11.92 3.14 -14.52
CA SER A 162 -11.89 2.82 -15.95
C SER A 162 -13.27 2.53 -16.55
N VAL A 163 -14.20 2.03 -15.74
CA VAL A 163 -15.57 1.68 -16.15
C VAL A 163 -16.61 2.21 -15.16
N ASN A 164 -17.84 2.38 -15.62
CA ASN A 164 -18.94 2.89 -14.80
C ASN A 164 -19.52 1.79 -13.88
N LYS A 165 -18.67 1.25 -12.98
CA LYS A 165 -19.08 0.24 -12.00
C LYS A 165 -18.82 0.74 -10.58
N VAL A 166 -19.59 0.21 -9.64
CA VAL A 166 -19.42 0.43 -8.20
C VAL A 166 -19.30 -0.95 -7.54
N TYR A 167 -18.34 -1.09 -6.65
CA TYR A 167 -18.06 -2.34 -5.93
C TYR A 167 -18.19 -2.14 -4.43
N TRP A 168 -18.54 -3.20 -3.73
CA TRP A 168 -18.31 -3.30 -2.30
C TRP A 168 -16.87 -3.63 -2.04
N LEU A 169 -16.24 -2.90 -1.11
CA LEU A 169 -14.94 -3.27 -0.60
C LEU A 169 -15.09 -4.36 0.45
N ASP A 170 -14.64 -5.56 0.10
CA ASP A 170 -14.71 -6.75 0.96
C ASP A 170 -13.29 -7.29 1.16
N THR A 171 -12.89 -7.46 2.42
CA THR A 171 -11.56 -7.99 2.77
C THR A 171 -11.41 -9.48 2.50
N ASP A 172 -12.51 -10.19 2.31
CA ASP A 172 -12.53 -11.61 1.95
C ASP A 172 -12.70 -11.84 0.44
N ALA A 173 -12.73 -10.75 -0.35
CA ALA A 173 -12.68 -10.84 -1.80
C ALA A 173 -11.21 -10.94 -2.27
N TYR A 174 -10.95 -11.87 -3.18
CA TYR A 174 -9.62 -12.13 -3.74
C TYR A 174 -9.57 -11.86 -5.25
N ALA A 175 -10.54 -11.09 -5.74
CA ALA A 175 -10.61 -10.58 -7.09
C ALA A 175 -11.19 -9.16 -7.08
N ASP A 176 -10.71 -8.29 -7.96
CA ASP A 176 -11.23 -6.95 -8.22
C ASP A 176 -12.22 -7.04 -9.40
N GLY A 177 -13.51 -7.24 -9.12
CA GLY A 177 -14.47 -7.58 -10.16
C GLY A 177 -14.14 -8.92 -10.81
N ASP A 178 -13.78 -8.89 -12.09
CA ASP A 178 -13.38 -10.08 -12.86
C ASP A 178 -11.85 -10.28 -12.89
N GLU A 179 -11.07 -9.35 -12.31
CA GLU A 179 -9.62 -9.37 -12.33
C GLU A 179 -9.03 -10.07 -11.10
N THR A 180 -8.08 -10.97 -11.33
CA THR A 180 -7.41 -11.70 -10.25
C THR A 180 -6.47 -10.78 -9.47
N ILE A 181 -6.56 -10.80 -8.14
CA ILE A 181 -5.60 -10.10 -7.27
C ILE A 181 -4.34 -10.96 -7.10
N VAL A 182 -3.20 -10.44 -7.56
CA VAL A 182 -1.90 -11.04 -7.31
C VAL A 182 -1.31 -10.46 -6.03
N ARG A 183 -1.05 -11.34 -5.05
CA ARG A 183 -0.38 -10.97 -3.81
C ARG A 183 1.09 -11.30 -3.93
N GLU A 184 1.93 -10.32 -3.67
CA GLU A 184 3.37 -10.44 -3.79
C GLU A 184 4.07 -9.91 -2.54
N VAL A 185 5.10 -10.61 -2.11
CA VAL A 185 6.03 -10.11 -1.11
C VAL A 185 7.46 -10.41 -1.54
N ILE A 186 8.32 -9.39 -1.42
CA ILE A 186 9.75 -9.51 -1.66
C ILE A 186 10.47 -9.34 -0.32
N THR A 187 11.35 -10.27 0.00
CA THR A 187 12.15 -10.18 1.23
C THR A 187 13.13 -9.02 1.14
N ARG A 188 13.64 -8.59 2.29
CA ARG A 188 14.85 -7.78 2.33
C ARG A 188 16.03 -8.59 1.81
N HIS A 189 17.13 -7.90 1.48
CA HIS A 189 18.38 -8.54 1.13
C HIS A 189 18.84 -9.51 2.23
N VAL A 190 19.15 -10.72 1.84
CA VAL A 190 19.72 -11.75 2.72
C VAL A 190 21.14 -12.01 2.27
N PHE A 191 22.09 -11.70 3.13
CA PHE A 191 23.51 -11.87 2.88
C PHE A 191 24.22 -12.34 4.17
N SER A 192 25.38 -12.95 4.02
CA SER A 192 26.25 -13.36 5.13
C SER A 192 27.63 -12.79 4.85
N ASP A 193 28.00 -11.71 5.54
CA ASP A 193 29.30 -11.02 5.48
C ASP A 193 29.84 -10.76 4.07
N TYR A 194 28.95 -10.64 3.07
CA TYR A 194 29.22 -10.54 1.63
C TYR A 194 30.00 -11.71 1.02
N ASP A 195 30.16 -12.80 1.75
CA ASP A 195 30.71 -14.04 1.24
C ASP A 195 29.68 -14.82 0.41
N ARG A 196 30.19 -15.64 -0.51
CA ARG A 196 29.31 -16.54 -1.28
C ARG A 196 28.82 -17.65 -0.37
N SER A 197 27.52 -17.66 -0.12
CA SER A 197 26.84 -18.73 0.61
C SER A 197 25.93 -19.53 -0.30
N SER A 198 25.72 -20.82 0.03
CA SER A 198 24.77 -21.70 -0.64
C SER A 198 23.47 -21.73 0.17
N VAL A 199 22.32 -21.49 -0.48
CA VAL A 199 21.01 -21.66 0.15
C VAL A 199 20.53 -23.06 -0.13
N TYR A 200 20.57 -23.91 0.88
CA TYR A 200 20.14 -25.30 0.80
C TYR A 200 18.63 -25.46 0.91
N LYS A 201 18.00 -24.67 1.80
CA LYS A 201 16.56 -24.73 2.05
C LYS A 201 16.05 -23.36 2.49
N LEU A 202 14.95 -22.93 1.86
CA LEU A 202 14.07 -21.88 2.35
C LEU A 202 12.77 -22.53 2.79
N GLY A 203 12.39 -22.39 4.04
CA GLY A 203 11.08 -22.76 4.56
C GLY A 203 10.29 -21.51 4.86
N VAL A 204 9.01 -21.48 4.50
CA VAL A 204 8.09 -20.41 4.83
C VAL A 204 6.86 -20.99 5.49
N ASP A 205 6.51 -20.43 6.62
CA ASP A 205 5.36 -20.84 7.41
C ASP A 205 4.13 -20.05 6.95
N PHE A 206 3.30 -20.68 6.14
CA PHE A 206 2.02 -20.18 5.68
C PHE A 206 0.88 -20.69 6.54
N GLU A 207 -0.23 -19.96 6.56
CA GLU A 207 -1.52 -20.53 6.92
C GLU A 207 -1.89 -21.57 5.84
N THR A 208 -2.03 -22.83 6.23
CA THR A 208 -2.29 -23.96 5.33
C THR A 208 -3.66 -24.55 5.58
N GLY A 209 -4.18 -25.35 4.63
CA GLY A 209 -5.48 -26.00 4.77
C GLY A 209 -6.68 -25.06 4.54
N VAL A 210 -6.45 -23.91 3.89
CA VAL A 210 -7.46 -22.87 3.58
C VAL A 210 -7.97 -22.94 2.13
N GLY A 211 -7.68 -24.05 1.42
CA GLY A 211 -8.14 -24.26 0.04
C GLY A 211 -9.66 -24.26 -0.08
N LEU A 212 -10.15 -23.97 -1.27
CA LEU A 212 -11.59 -24.03 -1.60
C LEU A 212 -12.03 -25.49 -1.79
N VAL A 213 -13.32 -25.73 -1.69
CA VAL A 213 -13.89 -27.09 -1.88
C VAL A 213 -13.70 -27.59 -3.31
N SER A 214 -13.71 -26.69 -4.30
CA SER A 214 -13.54 -27.02 -5.72
C SER A 214 -13.11 -25.79 -6.53
N GLY A 215 -12.62 -26.02 -7.74
CA GLY A 215 -12.21 -24.96 -8.68
C GLY A 215 -10.81 -24.43 -8.40
N GLN A 216 -10.50 -23.24 -8.96
CA GLN A 216 -9.24 -22.57 -8.71
C GLN A 216 -9.13 -22.23 -7.21
N GLY A 217 -8.01 -22.59 -6.59
CA GLY A 217 -7.79 -22.43 -5.15
C GLY A 217 -8.22 -23.65 -4.32
N SER A 218 -8.64 -24.78 -4.91
CA SER A 218 -8.87 -26.04 -4.18
C SER A 218 -7.55 -26.62 -3.65
N ASP A 219 -6.46 -26.53 -4.39
CA ASP A 219 -5.08 -26.77 -3.95
C ASP A 219 -4.25 -25.51 -4.25
N PRO A 220 -4.30 -24.49 -3.38
CA PRO A 220 -3.68 -23.20 -3.66
C PRO A 220 -2.17 -23.33 -3.77
N GLN A 221 -1.60 -22.62 -4.73
CA GLN A 221 -0.19 -22.67 -5.09
C GLN A 221 0.51 -21.36 -4.77
N VAL A 222 1.68 -21.42 -4.17
CA VAL A 222 2.58 -20.27 -4.01
C VAL A 222 3.81 -20.45 -4.88
N MET A 223 4.19 -19.37 -5.56
CA MET A 223 5.39 -19.28 -6.39
C MET A 223 6.53 -18.64 -5.63
N LEU A 224 7.72 -19.22 -5.73
CA LEU A 224 8.97 -18.59 -5.33
C LEU A 224 9.79 -18.25 -6.57
N GLN A 225 10.28 -17.03 -6.64
CA GLN A 225 11.37 -16.64 -7.55
C GLN A 225 12.55 -16.12 -6.71
N VAL A 226 13.76 -16.31 -7.23
CA VAL A 226 15.00 -15.93 -6.55
C VAL A 226 15.77 -14.97 -7.43
N SER A 227 16.15 -13.82 -6.87
CA SER A 227 17.11 -12.92 -7.48
C SER A 227 18.45 -13.01 -6.76
N ARG A 228 19.54 -12.90 -7.52
CA ARG A 228 20.93 -12.93 -7.07
C ARG A 228 21.72 -11.70 -7.50
N ASP A 229 21.03 -10.70 -8.05
CA ASP A 229 21.57 -9.49 -8.66
C ASP A 229 20.82 -8.22 -8.21
N ASN A 230 20.43 -8.18 -6.95
CA ASN A 230 19.72 -7.05 -6.32
C ASN A 230 18.32 -6.79 -6.94
N GLY A 231 17.60 -7.84 -7.35
CA GLY A 231 16.26 -7.72 -7.89
C GLY A 231 16.19 -7.35 -9.37
N ARG A 232 17.33 -7.26 -10.08
CA ARG A 232 17.35 -6.89 -11.51
C ARG A 232 16.80 -8.01 -12.40
N THR A 233 17.16 -9.26 -12.08
CA THR A 233 16.62 -10.43 -12.76
C THR A 233 16.05 -11.43 -11.76
N TRP A 234 15.00 -12.14 -12.18
CA TRP A 234 14.34 -13.15 -11.38
C TRP A 234 14.47 -14.51 -12.06
N GLY A 235 14.81 -15.53 -11.28
CA GLY A 235 14.88 -16.91 -11.76
C GLY A 235 13.51 -17.49 -12.10
N ASN A 236 13.49 -18.76 -12.50
CA ASN A 236 12.26 -19.47 -12.79
C ASN A 236 11.35 -19.56 -11.57
N GLU A 237 10.07 -19.66 -11.81
CA GLU A 237 9.05 -19.87 -10.77
C GLU A 237 9.14 -21.29 -10.23
N LEU A 238 9.20 -21.38 -8.92
CA LEU A 238 9.24 -22.65 -8.18
C LEU A 238 7.95 -22.79 -7.38
N TRP A 239 7.02 -23.57 -7.89
CA TRP A 239 5.69 -23.74 -7.33
C TRP A 239 5.64 -24.71 -6.16
N ARG A 240 4.81 -24.39 -5.16
CA ARG A 240 4.51 -25.28 -4.01
C ARG A 240 3.06 -25.12 -3.59
N SER A 241 2.42 -26.26 -3.36
CA SER A 241 1.06 -26.33 -2.81
C SER A 241 1.05 -25.90 -1.35
N LEU A 242 0.03 -25.13 -0.97
CA LEU A 242 -0.30 -24.76 0.42
C LEU A 242 -1.21 -25.80 1.09
N GLY A 243 -1.66 -26.81 0.36
CA GLY A 243 -2.55 -27.86 0.83
C GLY A 243 -4.02 -27.59 0.54
N GLU A 244 -4.75 -28.66 0.29
CA GLU A 244 -6.20 -28.64 0.16
C GLU A 244 -6.88 -28.27 1.49
N ILE A 245 -8.18 -28.01 1.44
CA ILE A 245 -8.95 -27.73 2.66
C ILE A 245 -8.76 -28.83 3.70
N GLY A 246 -8.37 -28.45 4.92
CA GLY A 246 -8.13 -29.36 6.03
C GLY A 246 -6.70 -29.95 6.13
N ASP A 247 -5.81 -29.69 5.15
CA ASP A 247 -4.39 -30.09 5.21
C ASP A 247 -3.57 -29.08 6.05
N TYR A 248 -3.83 -29.00 7.34
CA TYR A 248 -3.18 -28.06 8.25
C TYR A 248 -1.73 -28.41 8.62
N ALA A 249 -1.28 -29.63 8.31
CA ALA A 249 0.08 -30.07 8.60
C ALA A 249 1.08 -29.77 7.47
N LYS A 250 0.62 -29.19 6.38
CA LYS A 250 1.44 -28.87 5.22
C LYS A 250 2.56 -27.90 5.60
N ARG A 251 3.76 -28.21 5.11
CA ARG A 251 4.93 -27.35 5.27
C ARG A 251 5.47 -26.99 3.90
N VAL A 252 5.74 -25.71 3.70
CA VAL A 252 6.18 -25.19 2.40
C VAL A 252 7.66 -24.88 2.45
N TRP A 253 8.43 -25.55 1.59
CA TRP A 253 9.87 -25.28 1.46
C TRP A 253 10.38 -25.51 0.04
N TRP A 254 11.45 -24.80 -0.27
CA TRP A 254 12.22 -24.95 -1.49
C TRP A 254 13.66 -25.30 -1.14
N THR A 255 14.28 -26.13 -1.98
CA THR A 255 15.65 -26.61 -1.77
C THR A 255 16.52 -26.33 -2.98
N ARG A 256 17.85 -26.36 -2.78
CA ARG A 256 18.84 -26.22 -3.85
C ARG A 256 18.71 -24.88 -4.60
N LEU A 257 18.58 -23.79 -3.87
CA LEU A 257 18.37 -22.46 -4.46
C LEU A 257 19.64 -21.85 -5.06
N GLY A 258 20.79 -22.56 -4.94
CA GLY A 258 22.05 -22.17 -5.56
C GLY A 258 22.99 -21.43 -4.62
N ARG A 259 23.95 -20.69 -5.19
CA ARG A 259 25.01 -19.97 -4.46
C ARG A 259 25.08 -18.52 -4.92
N SER A 260 25.10 -17.57 -3.98
CA SER A 260 25.22 -16.15 -4.24
C SER A 260 25.86 -15.43 -3.04
N ARG A 261 26.19 -14.15 -3.20
CA ARG A 261 26.57 -13.25 -2.12
C ARG A 261 25.38 -12.53 -1.51
N ASP A 262 24.34 -12.31 -2.32
CA ASP A 262 23.14 -11.61 -1.93
C ASP A 262 21.93 -12.30 -2.54
N TRP A 263 20.84 -12.31 -1.81
CA TRP A 263 19.61 -13.00 -2.15
C TRP A 263 18.40 -12.13 -1.91
N LEU A 264 17.48 -12.14 -2.88
CA LEU A 264 16.12 -11.69 -2.71
C LEU A 264 15.17 -12.83 -3.06
N PHE A 265 14.16 -13.03 -2.25
CA PHE A 265 13.13 -14.02 -2.45
C PHE A 265 11.81 -13.32 -2.71
N ARG A 266 11.17 -13.63 -3.85
CA ARG A 266 9.87 -13.12 -4.21
C ARG A 266 8.86 -14.24 -4.13
N LEU A 267 7.85 -14.07 -3.28
CA LEU A 267 6.72 -14.99 -3.12
C LEU A 267 5.51 -14.36 -3.78
N ARG A 268 4.81 -15.11 -4.62
CA ARG A 268 3.60 -14.67 -5.31
C ARG A 268 2.51 -15.70 -5.19
N MET A 269 1.26 -15.25 -5.14
CA MET A 269 0.07 -16.08 -5.13
C MET A 269 -1.07 -15.37 -5.84
N SER A 270 -1.76 -16.07 -6.73
CA SER A 270 -2.92 -15.58 -7.48
C SER A 270 -4.21 -16.36 -7.17
N ASP A 271 -4.13 -17.47 -6.46
CA ASP A 271 -5.32 -18.25 -6.12
C ASP A 271 -6.26 -17.49 -5.18
N PRO A 272 -7.60 -17.61 -5.36
CA PRO A 272 -8.58 -16.83 -4.62
C PRO A 272 -8.81 -17.35 -3.19
N VAL A 273 -7.74 -17.46 -2.43
CA VAL A 273 -7.74 -17.85 -1.02
C VAL A 273 -6.85 -16.92 -0.22
N ARG A 274 -7.02 -16.88 1.08
CA ARG A 274 -6.23 -16.05 1.98
C ARG A 274 -4.75 -16.47 1.98
N MET A 275 -3.84 -15.49 1.91
CA MET A 275 -2.41 -15.70 2.00
C MET A 275 -1.88 -15.04 3.29
N VAL A 276 -1.49 -15.84 4.25
CA VAL A 276 -0.88 -15.37 5.50
C VAL A 276 0.49 -16.01 5.65
N ILE A 277 1.50 -15.19 5.89
CA ILE A 277 2.87 -15.60 6.17
C ILE A 277 3.15 -15.31 7.64
N ALA A 278 3.36 -16.37 8.42
CA ALA A 278 3.67 -16.25 9.84
C ALA A 278 5.17 -16.13 10.11
N GLY A 279 6.01 -16.70 9.24
CA GLY A 279 7.45 -16.64 9.42
C GLY A 279 8.20 -17.37 8.32
N GLY A 280 9.53 -17.40 8.43
CA GLY A 280 10.37 -18.10 7.48
C GLY A 280 11.71 -18.48 8.11
N SER A 281 12.33 -19.53 7.55
CA SER A 281 13.64 -20.02 7.96
C SER A 281 14.53 -20.30 6.75
N LEU A 282 15.80 -19.97 6.88
CA LEU A 282 16.79 -20.17 5.83
C LEU A 282 17.91 -21.06 6.34
N LYS A 283 18.20 -22.16 5.61
CA LYS A 283 19.37 -22.99 5.85
C LYS A 283 20.45 -22.66 4.82
N VAL A 284 21.53 -22.06 5.30
CA VAL A 284 22.70 -21.67 4.49
C VAL A 284 23.91 -22.51 4.85
N GLY A 285 24.88 -22.53 3.95
CA GLY A 285 26.20 -23.11 4.18
C GLY A 285 27.21 -22.49 3.22
N PRO A 286 28.49 -22.80 3.43
CA PRO A 286 29.61 -22.25 2.67
C PRO A 286 29.56 -22.53 1.18
#